data_01e3108e852337cc46bf8fd8338f9b5a
#
_entry.id   01e3108e852337cc46bf8fd8338f9b5a
#
_cell.length_a   1.000
_cell.length_b   1.000
_cell.length_c   1.000
_cell.angle_alpha   90.00
_cell.angle_beta   90.00
_cell.angle_gamma   90.00
#
_symmetry.space_group_name_H-M   'P 1'
#
loop_
_entity.id
_entity.type
_entity.pdbx_description
1 polymer ?
#
loop_
_entity_poly.entity_id
_entity_poly.type
_entity_poly.pdbx_seq_one_letter_code
_entity_poly.pdbx_strand_id
1 'polypeptide(L)'
;MNSERMSMVIDTNVWIDMFDGDRPHNPSSIKSLQGLSRCGVDLLFAVTSVKDVHYMLMNKLKHVIREDTGTLEPSALAAASSYANACIEMMNSQATAIGVDMSDVWLAEKYCKQFSDFEDCLVIAAARRAHADCIVTNDERFLRQRLFAAMRPEEALCLAKG
;
A
#
# COMPACT_ATOMS: atom_id res chain seq x y z
N MET A 1 -32.10 -0.85 1.85
CA MET A 1 -30.96 -1.74 2.15
C MET A 1 -29.69 -0.97 1.83
N ASN A 2 -28.94 -0.52 2.84
CA ASN A 2 -27.60 -0.01 2.61
C ASN A 2 -26.76 -1.22 2.18
N SER A 3 -26.45 -1.32 0.91
CA SER A 3 -25.33 -2.15 0.47
C SER A 3 -24.10 -1.54 1.12
N GLU A 4 -23.54 -2.20 2.14
CA GLU A 4 -22.25 -1.79 2.71
C GLU A 4 -21.27 -1.75 1.55
N ARG A 5 -20.61 -0.61 1.36
CA ARG A 5 -19.58 -0.48 0.34
C ARG A 5 -18.44 -1.41 0.68
N MET A 6 -17.96 -2.13 -0.31
CA MET A 6 -16.76 -2.94 -0.17
C MET A 6 -15.58 -2.04 0.17
N SER A 7 -14.78 -2.44 1.15
CA SER A 7 -13.61 -1.70 1.61
C SER A 7 -12.35 -2.57 1.56
N MET A 8 -11.26 -2.04 1.01
CA MET A 8 -10.04 -2.80 0.80
C MET A 8 -8.82 -2.01 1.27
N VAL A 9 -7.96 -2.65 2.05
CA VAL A 9 -6.65 -2.07 2.45
C VAL A 9 -5.64 -2.34 1.35
N ILE A 10 -5.05 -1.29 0.84
CA ILE A 10 -4.00 -1.35 -0.19
C ILE A 10 -2.65 -1.39 0.51
N ASP A 11 -1.92 -2.46 0.26
CA ASP A 11 -0.61 -2.69 0.84
C ASP A 11 0.45 -1.75 0.26
N THR A 12 1.50 -1.47 1.04
CA THR A 12 2.62 -0.59 0.70
C THR A 12 3.24 -0.92 -0.66
N ASN A 13 3.43 -2.22 -0.96
CA ASN A 13 4.04 -2.63 -2.23
C ASN A 13 3.20 -2.24 -3.46
N VAL A 14 1.88 -2.26 -3.36
CA VAL A 14 0.97 -1.87 -4.45
C VAL A 14 1.04 -0.37 -4.72
N TRP A 15 1.17 0.46 -3.67
CA TRP A 15 1.40 1.90 -3.82
C TRP A 15 2.76 2.19 -4.46
N ILE A 16 3.81 1.49 -4.04
CA ILE A 16 5.14 1.63 -4.64
C ILE A 16 5.12 1.19 -6.09
N ASP A 17 4.47 0.06 -6.41
CA ASP A 17 4.29 -0.40 -7.79
C ASP A 17 3.57 0.66 -8.64
N MET A 18 2.57 1.35 -8.10
CA MET A 18 1.85 2.42 -8.79
C MET A 18 2.75 3.62 -9.11
N PHE A 19 3.66 3.99 -8.20
CA PHE A 19 4.50 5.19 -8.33
C PHE A 19 5.83 4.95 -9.03
N ASP A 20 6.26 3.70 -9.16
CA ASP A 20 7.54 3.33 -9.74
C ASP A 20 7.33 2.60 -11.08
N GLY A 21 7.51 3.34 -12.19
CA GLY A 21 7.31 2.84 -13.55
C GLY A 21 8.23 1.69 -13.97
N ASP A 22 9.36 1.47 -13.26
CA ASP A 22 10.29 0.38 -13.57
C ASP A 22 9.88 -0.95 -12.92
N ARG A 23 8.89 -0.94 -12.06
CA ARG A 23 8.43 -2.16 -11.38
C ARG A 23 7.50 -2.99 -12.27
N PRO A 24 7.64 -4.33 -12.27
CA PRO A 24 6.90 -5.21 -13.18
C PRO A 24 5.38 -5.14 -12.97
N HIS A 25 4.93 -4.85 -11.75
CA HIS A 25 3.50 -4.73 -11.42
C HIS A 25 2.93 -3.32 -11.61
N ASN A 26 3.72 -2.34 -12.08
CA ASN A 26 3.27 -0.96 -12.24
C ASN A 26 2.00 -0.82 -13.10
N PRO A 27 1.92 -1.36 -14.34
CA PRO A 27 0.74 -1.18 -15.17
C PRO A 27 -0.52 -1.81 -14.54
N SER A 28 -0.39 -2.99 -13.93
CA SER A 28 -1.52 -3.69 -13.34
C SER A 28 -2.00 -3.01 -12.06
N SER A 29 -1.10 -2.53 -11.22
CA SER A 29 -1.43 -1.79 -10.00
C SER A 29 -2.18 -0.49 -10.32
N ILE A 30 -1.70 0.31 -11.27
CA ILE A 30 -2.38 1.53 -11.73
C ILE A 30 -3.80 1.21 -12.21
N LYS A 31 -3.93 0.24 -13.14
CA LYS A 31 -5.22 -0.15 -13.71
C LYS A 31 -6.19 -0.63 -12.64
N SER A 32 -5.69 -1.44 -11.71
CA SER A 32 -6.54 -2.04 -10.67
C SER A 32 -7.01 -1.00 -9.66
N LEU A 33 -6.14 -0.13 -9.14
CA LEU A 33 -6.54 0.90 -8.19
C LEU A 33 -7.53 1.89 -8.80
N GLN A 34 -7.29 2.34 -10.04
CA GLN A 34 -8.25 3.19 -10.76
C GLN A 34 -9.59 2.48 -10.99
N GLY A 35 -9.54 1.20 -11.32
CA GLY A 35 -10.74 0.39 -11.54
C GLY A 35 -11.54 0.19 -10.25
N LEU A 36 -10.90 -0.14 -9.15
CA LEU A 36 -11.52 -0.29 -7.83
C LEU A 36 -12.23 1.00 -7.40
N SER A 37 -11.55 2.14 -7.54
CA SER A 37 -12.15 3.45 -7.25
C SER A 37 -13.40 3.72 -8.10
N ARG A 38 -13.36 3.40 -9.41
CA ARG A 38 -14.54 3.54 -10.30
C ARG A 38 -15.68 2.60 -9.95
N CYS A 39 -15.38 1.43 -9.39
CA CYS A 39 -16.39 0.49 -8.89
C CYS A 39 -16.98 0.93 -7.53
N GLY A 40 -16.54 2.04 -6.96
CA GLY A 40 -17.04 2.56 -5.69
C GLY A 40 -16.53 1.79 -4.47
N VAL A 41 -15.39 1.10 -4.59
CA VAL A 41 -14.70 0.46 -3.47
C VAL A 41 -14.05 1.54 -2.60
N ASP A 42 -14.24 1.46 -1.30
CA ASP A 42 -13.55 2.33 -0.34
C ASP A 42 -12.11 1.83 -0.15
N LEU A 43 -11.15 2.56 -0.73
CA LEU A 43 -9.75 2.23 -0.61
C LEU A 43 -9.19 2.76 0.72
N LEU A 44 -8.46 1.90 1.42
CA LEU A 44 -7.83 2.19 2.70
C LEU A 44 -6.33 1.95 2.59
N PHE A 45 -5.54 2.57 3.46
CA PHE A 45 -4.13 2.21 3.66
C PHE A 45 -3.73 2.38 5.13
N ALA A 46 -2.82 1.55 5.63
CA ALA A 46 -2.28 1.72 6.97
C ALA A 46 -1.43 3.00 7.04
N VAL A 47 -1.61 3.83 8.05
CA VAL A 47 -0.84 5.08 8.21
C VAL A 47 0.68 4.83 8.24
N THR A 48 1.11 3.66 8.70
CA THR A 48 2.51 3.22 8.70
C THR A 48 3.08 3.11 7.29
N SER A 49 2.26 2.77 6.29
CA SER A 49 2.67 2.65 4.88
C SER A 49 3.20 3.97 4.29
N VAL A 50 2.73 5.12 4.80
CA VAL A 50 3.17 6.44 4.32
C VAL A 50 4.67 6.63 4.47
N LYS A 51 5.21 6.28 5.64
CA LYS A 51 6.64 6.36 5.92
C LYS A 51 7.44 5.48 4.95
N ASP A 52 6.96 4.27 4.71
CA ASP A 52 7.69 3.28 3.90
C ASP A 52 7.64 3.63 2.42
N VAL A 53 6.49 4.06 1.92
CA VAL A 53 6.35 4.58 0.54
C VAL A 53 7.29 5.76 0.33
N HIS A 54 7.26 6.76 1.20
CA HIS A 54 8.15 7.92 1.09
C HIS A 54 9.62 7.53 1.12
N TYR A 55 10.02 6.67 2.07
CA TYR A 55 11.39 6.22 2.22
C TYR A 55 11.89 5.45 0.98
N MET A 56 11.10 4.53 0.46
CA MET A 56 11.48 3.72 -0.69
C MET A 56 11.58 4.55 -1.96
N LEU A 57 10.64 5.46 -2.20
CA LEU A 57 10.71 6.39 -3.34
C LEU A 57 11.93 7.28 -3.26
N MET A 58 12.22 7.86 -2.10
CA MET A 58 13.41 8.69 -1.90
C MET A 58 14.71 7.92 -2.14
N ASN A 59 14.80 6.67 -1.67
CA ASN A 59 16.00 5.85 -1.88
C ASN A 59 16.18 5.52 -3.35
N LYS A 60 15.13 5.16 -4.07
CA LYS A 60 15.19 4.92 -5.50
C LYS A 60 15.64 6.17 -6.27
N LEU A 61 15.02 7.30 -6.01
CA LEU A 61 15.35 8.55 -6.70
C LEU A 61 16.80 8.98 -6.42
N LYS A 62 17.28 8.86 -5.19
CA LYS A 62 18.68 9.11 -4.86
C LYS A 62 19.63 8.19 -5.60
N HIS A 63 19.25 6.92 -5.78
CA HIS A 63 20.05 5.96 -6.54
C HIS A 63 20.13 6.36 -8.01
N VAL A 64 18.99 6.63 -8.65
CA VAL A 64 18.94 7.09 -10.04
C VAL A 64 19.75 8.37 -10.26
N ILE A 65 19.59 9.37 -9.39
CA ILE A 65 20.37 10.62 -9.48
C ILE A 65 21.88 10.35 -9.42
N ARG A 66 22.32 9.47 -8.50
CA ARG A 66 23.74 9.13 -8.39
C ARG A 66 24.29 8.41 -9.62
N GLU A 67 23.50 7.52 -10.22
CA GLU A 67 23.89 6.81 -11.43
C GLU A 67 24.02 7.76 -12.63
N ASP A 68 23.10 8.73 -12.74
CA ASP A 68 23.06 9.66 -13.87
C ASP A 68 24.09 10.79 -13.75
N THR A 69 24.30 11.33 -12.55
CA THR A 69 25.08 12.57 -12.35
C THR A 69 26.35 12.39 -11.54
N GLY A 70 26.52 11.23 -10.89
CA GLY A 70 27.63 10.94 -9.98
C GLY A 70 27.54 11.63 -8.61
N THR A 71 26.63 12.60 -8.43
CA THR A 71 26.51 13.41 -7.21
C THR A 71 25.05 13.56 -6.77
N LEU A 72 24.86 14.00 -5.52
CA LEU A 72 23.53 14.35 -4.99
C LEU A 72 23.45 15.85 -4.74
N GLU A 73 23.20 16.62 -5.78
CA GLU A 73 23.03 18.05 -5.66
C GLU A 73 21.78 18.42 -4.85
N PRO A 74 21.81 19.52 -4.06
CA PRO A 74 20.67 19.93 -3.24
C PRO A 74 19.38 20.15 -4.04
N SER A 75 19.48 20.68 -5.26
CA SER A 75 18.35 20.89 -6.16
C SER A 75 17.70 19.59 -6.61
N ALA A 76 18.50 18.57 -6.94
CA ALA A 76 18.02 17.24 -7.31
C ALA A 76 17.36 16.53 -6.12
N LEU A 77 17.93 16.65 -4.92
CA LEU A 77 17.32 16.14 -3.70
C LEU A 77 15.98 16.81 -3.38
N ALA A 78 15.88 18.13 -3.58
CA ALA A 78 14.64 18.86 -3.39
C ALA A 78 13.56 18.40 -4.38
N ALA A 79 13.93 18.18 -5.65
CA ALA A 79 13.01 17.62 -6.65
C ALA A 79 12.53 16.20 -6.30
N ALA A 80 13.44 15.33 -5.85
CA ALA A 80 13.10 13.99 -5.38
C ALA A 80 12.13 14.03 -4.20
N SER A 81 12.36 14.91 -3.22
CA SER A 81 11.47 15.10 -2.08
C SER A 81 10.09 15.59 -2.51
N SER A 82 10.04 16.56 -3.43
CA SER A 82 8.77 17.06 -3.98
C SER A 82 7.97 15.97 -4.68
N TYR A 83 8.64 15.10 -5.45
CA TYR A 83 8.00 13.96 -6.09
C TYR A 83 7.44 12.95 -5.06
N ALA A 84 8.25 12.56 -4.06
CA ALA A 84 7.81 11.63 -3.02
C ALA A 84 6.61 12.19 -2.23
N ASN A 85 6.62 13.49 -1.91
CA ASN A 85 5.50 14.16 -1.24
C ASN A 85 4.24 14.17 -2.13
N ALA A 86 4.36 14.45 -3.42
CA ALA A 86 3.24 14.40 -4.36
C ALA A 86 2.62 12.99 -4.45
N CYS A 87 3.43 11.93 -4.37
CA CYS A 87 2.93 10.56 -4.28
C CYS A 87 2.09 10.32 -3.02
N ILE A 88 2.53 10.84 -1.87
CA ILE A 88 1.76 10.75 -0.62
C ILE A 88 0.44 11.55 -0.72
N GLU A 89 0.47 12.74 -1.30
CA GLU A 89 -0.75 13.52 -1.56
C GLU A 89 -1.72 12.74 -2.45
N MET A 90 -1.21 12.05 -3.47
CA MET A 90 -2.03 11.21 -4.34
C MET A 90 -2.64 10.03 -3.57
N MET A 91 -1.88 9.34 -2.69
CA MET A 91 -2.45 8.31 -1.81
C MET A 91 -3.62 8.86 -1.00
N ASN A 92 -3.41 10.00 -0.33
CA ASN A 92 -4.43 10.66 0.50
C ASN A 92 -5.67 11.11 -0.30
N SER A 93 -5.51 11.41 -1.58
CA SER A 93 -6.63 11.80 -2.46
C SER A 93 -7.46 10.61 -2.94
N GLN A 94 -6.88 9.41 -2.97
CA GLN A 94 -7.51 8.20 -3.51
C GLN A 94 -8.01 7.24 -2.43
N ALA A 95 -7.44 7.29 -1.23
CA ALA A 95 -7.72 6.34 -0.17
C ALA A 95 -7.72 7.00 1.22
N THR A 96 -8.35 6.35 2.17
CA THR A 96 -8.43 6.81 3.56
C THR A 96 -7.36 6.12 4.42
N ALA A 97 -6.60 6.91 5.17
CA ALA A 97 -5.63 6.38 6.11
C ALA A 97 -6.34 5.74 7.32
N ILE A 98 -5.99 4.51 7.63
CA ILE A 98 -6.38 3.85 8.88
C ILE A 98 -5.21 3.93 9.87
N GLY A 99 -5.46 4.51 11.04
CA GLY A 99 -4.46 4.61 12.10
C GLY A 99 -4.15 3.24 12.71
N VAL A 100 -3.03 3.18 13.41
CA VAL A 100 -2.63 2.03 14.22
C VAL A 100 -2.70 2.44 15.68
N ASP A 101 -3.30 1.60 16.51
CA ASP A 101 -3.39 1.82 17.95
C ASP A 101 -2.79 0.65 18.76
N MET A 102 -2.85 0.75 20.10
CA MET A 102 -2.27 -0.25 20.98
C MET A 102 -2.95 -1.63 20.82
N SER A 103 -4.23 -1.68 20.47
CA SER A 103 -4.93 -2.94 20.25
C SER A 103 -4.42 -3.68 19.01
N ASP A 104 -4.02 -2.94 17.97
CA ASP A 104 -3.42 -3.51 16.77
C ASP A 104 -2.04 -4.11 17.05
N VAL A 105 -1.22 -3.43 17.87
CA VAL A 105 0.08 -3.96 18.32
C VAL A 105 -0.11 -5.28 19.09
N TRP A 106 -1.07 -5.31 20.01
CA TRP A 106 -1.38 -6.50 20.79
C TRP A 106 -1.85 -7.67 19.94
N LEU A 107 -2.64 -7.37 18.92
CA LEU A 107 -3.15 -8.38 17.99
C LEU A 107 -2.04 -8.87 17.05
N ALA A 108 -1.18 -7.95 16.57
CA ALA A 108 -0.03 -8.27 15.75
C ALA A 108 0.95 -9.23 16.46
N GLU A 109 1.22 -9.02 17.77
CA GLU A 109 2.03 -9.95 18.56
C GLU A 109 1.47 -11.38 18.57
N LYS A 110 0.14 -11.52 18.60
CA LYS A 110 -0.52 -12.83 18.50
C LYS A 110 -0.39 -13.44 17.11
N TYR A 111 -0.53 -12.62 16.07
CA TYR A 111 -0.42 -13.05 14.67
C TYR A 111 1.00 -13.46 14.32
N CYS A 112 2.03 -12.83 14.89
CA CYS A 112 3.43 -13.19 14.68
C CYS A 112 3.80 -14.62 15.10
N LYS A 113 2.95 -15.29 15.86
CA LYS A 113 3.10 -16.73 16.15
C LYS A 113 2.83 -17.62 14.92
N GLN A 114 2.11 -17.11 13.93
CA GLN A 114 1.72 -17.82 12.71
C GLN A 114 2.34 -17.21 11.44
N PHE A 115 2.67 -15.93 11.49
CA PHE A 115 3.22 -15.18 10.36
C PHE A 115 4.32 -14.24 10.86
N SER A 116 5.56 -14.50 10.49
CA SER A 116 6.76 -13.94 11.14
C SER A 116 7.02 -12.45 10.86
N ASP A 117 6.33 -11.85 9.90
CA ASP A 117 6.51 -10.43 9.58
C ASP A 117 5.61 -9.57 10.48
N PHE A 118 6.23 -8.84 11.41
CA PHE A 118 5.50 -8.02 12.37
C PHE A 118 4.75 -6.86 11.71
N GLU A 119 5.34 -6.27 10.68
CA GLU A 119 4.77 -5.13 9.98
C GLU A 119 3.49 -5.55 9.23
N ASP A 120 3.54 -6.68 8.54
CA ASP A 120 2.37 -7.28 7.90
C ASP A 120 1.30 -7.67 8.92
N CYS A 121 1.69 -8.23 10.06
CA CYS A 121 0.76 -8.55 11.15
C CYS A 121 0.06 -7.30 11.69
N LEU A 122 0.76 -6.16 11.73
CA LEU A 122 0.20 -4.89 12.16
C LEU A 122 -0.82 -4.35 11.14
N VAL A 123 -0.52 -4.48 9.84
CA VAL A 123 -1.46 -4.13 8.76
C VAL A 123 -2.71 -5.00 8.82
N ILE A 124 -2.57 -6.32 9.05
CA ILE A 124 -3.70 -7.24 9.23
C ILE A 124 -4.56 -6.83 10.43
N ALA A 125 -3.95 -6.48 11.55
CA ALA A 125 -4.66 -6.05 12.75
C ALA A 125 -5.47 -4.78 12.49
N ALA A 126 -4.84 -3.77 11.89
CA ALA A 126 -5.49 -2.51 11.52
C ALA A 126 -6.63 -2.72 10.50
N ALA A 127 -6.44 -3.57 9.48
CA ALA A 127 -7.46 -3.92 8.51
C ALA A 127 -8.68 -4.58 9.16
N ARG A 128 -8.45 -5.49 10.10
CA ARG A 128 -9.52 -6.17 10.85
C ARG A 128 -10.31 -5.18 11.71
N ARG A 129 -9.63 -4.28 12.42
CA ARG A 129 -10.28 -3.26 13.24
C ARG A 129 -11.09 -2.27 12.39
N ALA A 130 -10.60 -1.94 11.21
CA ALA A 130 -11.29 -1.09 10.24
C ALA A 130 -12.43 -1.81 9.50
N HIS A 131 -12.69 -3.09 9.78
CA HIS A 131 -13.68 -3.93 9.10
C HIS A 131 -13.50 -3.97 7.58
N ALA A 132 -12.25 -3.94 7.11
CA ALA A 132 -11.95 -4.10 5.70
C ALA A 132 -12.30 -5.52 5.23
N ASP A 133 -12.75 -5.66 3.99
CA ASP A 133 -13.11 -6.96 3.42
C ASP A 133 -11.87 -7.78 3.06
N CYS A 134 -10.81 -7.11 2.58
CA CYS A 134 -9.56 -7.77 2.25
C CYS A 134 -8.37 -6.79 2.20
N ILE A 135 -7.17 -7.35 2.07
CA ILE A 135 -5.93 -6.62 1.78
C ILE A 135 -5.53 -6.91 0.34
N VAL A 136 -5.20 -5.86 -0.42
CA VAL A 136 -4.72 -5.94 -1.79
C VAL A 136 -3.20 -5.83 -1.78
N THR A 137 -2.52 -6.88 -2.23
CA THR A 137 -1.05 -6.99 -2.17
C THR A 137 -0.46 -7.74 -3.35
N ASN A 138 0.80 -7.45 -3.69
CA ASN A 138 1.61 -8.23 -4.64
C ASN A 138 2.63 -9.14 -3.92
N ASP A 139 2.69 -9.13 -2.58
CA ASP A 139 3.61 -9.98 -1.82
C ASP A 139 3.11 -11.42 -1.74
N GLU A 140 3.89 -12.34 -2.31
CA GLU A 140 3.59 -13.77 -2.32
C GLU A 140 3.50 -14.40 -0.93
N ARG A 141 4.27 -13.92 0.04
CA ARG A 141 4.21 -14.43 1.41
C ARG A 141 2.92 -13.97 2.06
N PHE A 142 2.57 -12.70 1.86
CA PHE A 142 1.33 -12.12 2.37
C PHE A 142 0.09 -12.82 1.78
N LEU A 143 0.11 -13.15 0.48
CA LEU A 143 -0.98 -13.88 -0.18
C LEU A 143 -1.18 -15.30 0.37
N ARG A 144 -0.13 -15.93 0.92
CA ARG A 144 -0.19 -17.29 1.47
C ARG A 144 -0.64 -17.36 2.94
N GLN A 145 -0.65 -16.24 3.65
CA GLN A 145 -1.11 -16.22 5.04
C GLN A 145 -2.64 -16.50 5.11
N ARG A 146 -3.11 -16.97 6.25
CA ARG A 146 -4.52 -17.35 6.47
C ARG A 146 -5.20 -16.55 7.59
N LEU A 147 -4.57 -15.50 8.05
CA LEU A 147 -5.06 -14.67 9.14
C LEU A 147 -6.15 -13.70 8.69
N PHE A 148 -6.07 -13.23 7.44
CA PHE A 148 -6.99 -12.29 6.84
C PHE A 148 -7.07 -12.49 5.31
N ALA A 149 -8.20 -12.14 4.71
CA ALA A 149 -8.35 -12.22 3.25
C ALA A 149 -7.34 -11.30 2.56
N ALA A 150 -6.59 -11.87 1.62
CA ALA A 150 -5.63 -11.13 0.81
C ALA A 150 -5.72 -11.59 -0.64
N MET A 151 -5.58 -10.65 -1.58
CA MET A 151 -5.66 -10.93 -3.01
C MET A 151 -4.81 -9.96 -3.82
N ARG A 152 -4.52 -10.35 -5.06
CA ARG A 152 -3.80 -9.49 -5.99
C ARG A 152 -4.67 -8.33 -6.47
N PRO A 153 -4.06 -7.22 -6.94
CA PRO A 153 -4.82 -6.09 -7.47
C PRO A 153 -5.81 -6.46 -8.58
N GLU A 154 -5.43 -7.36 -9.48
CA GLU A 154 -6.29 -7.81 -10.58
C GLU A 154 -7.48 -8.65 -10.09
N GLU A 155 -7.25 -9.52 -9.10
CA GLU A 155 -8.29 -10.34 -8.48
C GLU A 155 -9.31 -9.46 -7.72
N ALA A 156 -8.80 -8.47 -6.98
CA ALA A 156 -9.63 -7.48 -6.30
C ALA A 156 -10.51 -6.70 -7.29
N LEU A 157 -9.94 -6.28 -8.42
CA LEU A 157 -10.70 -5.60 -9.46
C LEU A 157 -11.76 -6.50 -10.11
N CYS A 158 -11.46 -7.78 -10.31
CA CYS A 158 -12.43 -8.73 -10.81
C CYS A 158 -13.59 -8.91 -9.81
N LEU A 159 -13.28 -9.07 -8.52
CA LEU A 159 -14.27 -9.18 -7.47
C LEU A 159 -15.20 -7.95 -7.39
N ALA A 160 -14.65 -6.75 -7.51
CA ALA A 160 -15.40 -5.50 -7.45
C ALA A 160 -16.34 -5.27 -8.66
N LYS A 161 -16.11 -5.96 -9.76
CA LYS A 161 -16.94 -5.86 -10.97
C LYS A 161 -18.14 -6.82 -10.98
N GLY A 162 -18.17 -7.81 -10.07
CA GLY A 162 -19.23 -8.81 -9.96
C GLY A 162 -19.02 -9.93 -10.94
#